data_de810fdb12f18ecc479f06c1859c4d48
#
_entry.id   de810fdb12f18ecc479f06c1859c4d48
#
_cell.length_a   1.000
_cell.length_b   1.000
_cell.length_c   1.000
_cell.angle_alpha   90.00
_cell.angle_beta   90.00
_cell.angle_gamma   90.00
#
_symmetry.space_group_name_H-M   'P 1'
#
loop_
_entity.id
_entity.type
_entity.pdbx_description
1 polymer ?
#
loop_
_entity_poly.entity_id
_entity_poly.type
_entity_poly.pdbx_seq_one_letter_code
_entity_poly.pdbx_strand_id
1 'polypeptide(L)'
;RSGFTDKGMLVDVAFIGKDETQVGYMTNVRADIDICLGLVDEDYRDDIGALYRVNSDRYMPTKDSKFKLDSDYEYYVFVVKKGTRICQGAFRKVENPDCILGELNMENNRGGGYGHGGTK
;
A
#
# COMPACT_ATOMS: atom_id res chain seq x y z
N ARG A 1 -3.47 4.71 -13.64
CA ARG A 1 -2.63 5.43 -12.71
C ARG A 1 -3.17 5.31 -11.30
N SER A 2 -2.29 5.19 -10.33
CA SER A 2 -2.71 5.09 -8.95
C SER A 2 -3.21 6.43 -8.43
N GLY A 3 -3.90 6.40 -7.30
CA GLY A 3 -4.27 7.61 -6.59
C GLY A 3 -3.16 8.15 -5.72
N PHE A 4 -1.99 7.55 -5.79
CA PHE A 4 -0.86 7.88 -4.97
C PHE A 4 -0.10 9.06 -5.56
N THR A 5 0.32 9.98 -4.72
CA THR A 5 1.10 11.13 -5.14
C THR A 5 2.27 11.32 -4.19
N ASP A 6 3.14 12.27 -4.53
CA ASP A 6 4.28 12.59 -3.67
C ASP A 6 3.85 13.02 -2.28
N LYS A 7 2.64 13.47 -2.14
CA LYS A 7 2.14 13.95 -0.86
C LYS A 7 1.26 12.93 -0.16
N GLY A 8 1.39 11.67 -0.58
CA GLY A 8 0.64 10.61 0.06
C GLY A 8 -0.57 10.17 -0.72
N MET A 9 -1.43 9.46 -0.06
CA MET A 9 -2.58 8.81 -0.67
C MET A 9 -3.86 9.58 -0.34
N LEU A 10 -4.75 9.64 -1.29
CA LEU A 10 -6.06 10.24 -1.08
C LEU A 10 -6.97 9.22 -0.42
N VAL A 11 -7.44 9.54 0.75
CA VAL A 11 -8.26 8.61 1.55
C VAL A 11 -9.39 9.39 2.22
N ASP A 12 -10.23 8.66 2.92
CA ASP A 12 -11.20 9.26 3.82
C ASP A 12 -10.76 9.02 5.25
N VAL A 13 -11.37 9.74 6.18
CA VAL A 13 -11.10 9.57 7.60
C VAL A 13 -12.42 9.35 8.31
N ALA A 14 -12.50 8.26 9.06
CA ALA A 14 -13.66 7.99 9.90
C ALA A 14 -13.29 8.27 11.35
N PHE A 15 -14.14 9.01 12.03
CA PHE A 15 -13.92 9.38 13.42
C PHE A 15 -14.77 8.46 14.29
N ILE A 16 -14.12 7.85 15.27
CA ILE A 16 -14.74 6.83 16.10
C ILE A 16 -14.83 7.33 17.51
N GLY A 17 -16.03 7.32 18.05
CA GLY A 17 -16.28 7.74 19.41
C GLY A 17 -16.37 6.56 20.35
N LYS A 18 -17.07 6.77 21.46
CA LYS A 18 -17.23 5.74 22.46
C LYS A 18 -17.97 4.55 21.87
N ASP A 19 -17.67 3.37 22.39
CA ASP A 19 -18.32 2.12 21.99
C ASP A 19 -18.14 1.82 20.50
N GLU A 20 -17.01 2.27 19.93
CA GLU A 20 -16.69 2.00 18.54
C GLU A 20 -17.74 2.54 17.57
N THR A 21 -18.41 3.59 17.94
CA THR A 21 -19.45 4.21 17.12
C THR A 21 -18.83 5.27 16.22
N GLN A 22 -19.17 5.24 14.93
CA GLN A 22 -18.69 6.27 14.02
C GLN A 22 -19.46 7.55 14.27
N VAL A 23 -18.74 8.59 14.62
CA VAL A 23 -19.36 9.88 14.96
C VAL A 23 -19.00 10.97 13.97
N GLY A 24 -18.19 10.66 12.99
CA GLY A 24 -17.85 11.65 11.98
C GLY A 24 -17.16 11.02 10.80
N TYR A 25 -17.09 11.78 9.72
CA TYR A 25 -16.49 11.31 8.49
C TYR A 25 -15.96 12.49 7.71
N MET A 26 -14.79 12.31 7.12
CA MET A 26 -14.19 13.33 6.29
C MET A 26 -13.72 12.69 5.00
N THR A 27 -14.06 13.30 3.88
CA THR A 27 -13.71 12.74 2.58
C THR A 27 -12.52 13.49 1.98
N ASN A 28 -11.81 12.80 1.11
CA ASN A 28 -10.81 13.40 0.23
C ASN A 28 -9.74 14.15 0.98
N VAL A 29 -9.06 13.43 1.84
CA VAL A 29 -7.89 13.98 2.53
C VAL A 29 -6.66 13.22 2.07
N ARG A 30 -5.52 13.84 2.20
CA ARG A 30 -4.26 13.20 1.89
C ARG A 30 -3.65 12.69 3.17
N ALA A 31 -3.30 11.41 3.17
CA ALA A 31 -2.62 10.78 4.29
C ALA A 31 -1.24 10.33 3.84
N ASP A 32 -0.31 10.34 4.79
CA ASP A 32 1.08 9.98 4.48
C ASP A 32 1.21 8.46 4.49
N ILE A 33 0.73 7.86 3.43
CA ILE A 33 0.70 6.41 3.27
C ILE A 33 1.41 6.07 1.96
N ASP A 34 2.32 5.12 2.04
CA ASP A 34 3.05 4.63 0.88
C ASP A 34 2.62 3.21 0.55
N ILE A 35 2.61 2.90 -0.73
CA ILE A 35 2.45 1.53 -1.21
C ILE A 35 3.84 1.02 -1.56
N CYS A 36 4.19 -0.12 -1.01
CA CYS A 36 5.52 -0.68 -1.22
C CYS A 36 5.59 -1.36 -2.57
N LEU A 37 6.74 -1.25 -3.20
CA LEU A 37 7.00 -1.96 -4.44
C LEU A 37 7.01 -3.46 -4.19
N GLY A 38 6.59 -4.20 -5.19
CA GLY A 38 6.59 -5.65 -5.10
C GLY A 38 6.65 -6.28 -6.46
N LEU A 39 7.01 -7.54 -6.46
CA LEU A 39 7.05 -8.35 -7.66
C LEU A 39 6.12 -9.55 -7.46
N VAL A 40 5.51 -9.96 -8.55
CA VAL A 40 4.66 -11.14 -8.55
C VAL A 40 5.25 -12.11 -9.54
N ASP A 41 5.58 -13.32 -9.07
CA ASP A 41 6.16 -14.35 -9.91
C ASP A 41 5.14 -14.84 -10.91
N GLU A 42 5.64 -15.33 -12.03
CA GLU A 42 4.75 -15.78 -13.10
C GLU A 42 3.92 -16.99 -12.72
N ASP A 43 4.38 -17.78 -11.76
CA ASP A 43 3.64 -18.96 -11.32
C ASP A 43 2.82 -18.72 -10.05
N TYR A 44 2.73 -17.48 -9.63
CA TYR A 44 1.90 -17.14 -8.46
C TYR A 44 0.43 -17.27 -8.83
N ARG A 45 -0.34 -17.93 -7.97
CA ARG A 45 -1.75 -18.22 -8.26
C ARG A 45 -2.71 -17.73 -7.21
N ASP A 46 -2.21 -17.06 -6.18
CA ASP A 46 -3.07 -16.53 -5.13
C ASP A 46 -3.41 -15.09 -5.40
N ASP A 47 -4.19 -14.51 -4.50
CA ASP A 47 -4.58 -13.13 -4.61
C ASP A 47 -3.38 -12.20 -4.55
N ILE A 48 -3.46 -11.15 -5.33
CA ILE A 48 -2.42 -10.13 -5.32
C ILE A 48 -2.76 -9.13 -4.24
N GLY A 49 -1.78 -8.88 -3.38
CA GLY A 49 -1.93 -7.89 -2.34
C GLY A 49 -0.92 -6.78 -2.49
N ALA A 50 -1.24 -5.65 -1.93
CA ALA A 50 -0.33 -4.52 -1.89
C ALA A 50 0.03 -4.25 -0.45
N LEU A 51 1.32 -4.16 -0.18
CA LEU A 51 1.79 -3.78 1.14
C LEU A 51 1.79 -2.26 1.23
N TYR A 52 1.41 -1.76 2.38
CA TYR A 52 1.40 -0.33 2.58
C TYR A 52 2.11 0.00 3.90
N ARG A 53 2.50 1.25 4.00
CA ARG A 53 3.14 1.76 5.21
C ARG A 53 2.53 3.12 5.52
N VAL A 54 2.09 3.28 6.74
CA VAL A 54 1.60 4.57 7.23
C VAL A 54 2.78 5.26 7.89
N ASN A 55 3.23 6.35 7.30
CA ASN A 55 4.41 7.07 7.77
C ASN A 55 4.06 8.08 8.85
N SER A 56 2.82 8.56 8.85
CA SER A 56 2.39 9.56 9.80
C SER A 56 0.89 9.44 9.98
N ASP A 57 0.43 9.75 11.18
CA ASP A 57 -1.00 9.77 11.46
C ASP A 57 -1.66 11.09 11.05
N ARG A 58 -0.92 11.93 10.37
CA ARG A 58 -1.46 13.22 9.93
C ARG A 58 -2.16 13.07 8.60
N TYR A 59 -3.12 13.93 8.39
CA TYR A 59 -3.81 14.03 7.13
C TYR A 59 -4.03 15.49 6.79
N MET A 60 -4.18 15.76 5.50
CA MET A 60 -4.34 17.12 5.00
C MET A 60 -5.60 17.18 4.15
N PRO A 61 -6.55 18.01 4.53
CA PRO A 61 -7.75 18.18 3.71
C PRO A 61 -7.39 18.75 2.34
N THR A 62 -8.16 18.35 1.34
CA THR A 62 -8.06 18.91 0.01
C THR A 62 -9.23 19.87 -0.22
N LYS A 63 -9.22 20.53 -1.37
CA LYS A 63 -10.31 21.44 -1.69
C LYS A 63 -11.65 20.74 -1.84
N ASP A 64 -11.60 19.42 -2.07
CA ASP A 64 -12.82 18.62 -2.24
C ASP A 64 -13.21 17.91 -0.96
N SER A 65 -12.57 18.21 0.14
CA SER A 65 -12.87 17.57 1.41
C SER A 65 -14.21 18.04 1.94
N LYS A 66 -14.95 17.07 2.48
CA LYS A 66 -16.21 17.35 3.16
C LYS A 66 -16.13 16.71 4.52
N PHE A 67 -16.44 17.48 5.53
CA PHE A 67 -16.27 17.05 6.90
C PHE A 67 -17.59 17.17 7.65
N LYS A 68 -17.91 16.13 8.40
CA LYS A 68 -19.07 16.14 9.28
C LYS A 68 -18.68 15.41 10.57
N LEU A 69 -18.90 16.05 11.69
CA LEU A 69 -18.60 15.49 12.99
C LEU A 69 -19.83 15.69 13.87
N ASP A 70 -20.44 14.59 14.29
CA ASP A 70 -21.67 14.62 15.04
C ASP A 70 -21.45 14.74 16.54
N SER A 71 -20.32 14.25 17.03
CA SER A 71 -19.99 14.33 18.43
C SER A 71 -18.49 14.12 18.61
N ASP A 72 -18.01 14.20 19.84
CA ASP A 72 -16.59 14.01 20.10
C ASP A 72 -16.15 12.61 19.75
N TYR A 73 -14.91 12.49 19.30
CA TYR A 73 -14.34 11.21 18.91
C TYR A 73 -13.15 10.88 19.81
N GLU A 74 -12.86 9.58 19.91
CA GLU A 74 -11.71 9.10 20.66
C GLU A 74 -10.51 8.86 19.76
N TYR A 75 -10.75 8.38 18.54
CA TYR A 75 -9.68 8.15 17.58
C TYR A 75 -10.25 8.20 16.17
N TYR A 76 -9.37 8.23 15.19
CA TYR A 76 -9.82 8.18 13.80
C TYR A 76 -9.03 7.12 13.05
N VAL A 77 -9.60 6.67 11.94
CA VAL A 77 -8.97 5.68 11.07
C VAL A 77 -9.00 6.19 9.64
N PHE A 78 -7.99 5.82 8.90
CA PHE A 78 -7.97 6.10 7.48
C PHE A 78 -8.77 5.03 6.74
N VAL A 79 -9.55 5.45 5.78
CA VAL A 79 -10.43 4.56 5.02
C VAL A 79 -10.06 4.66 3.55
N VAL A 80 -9.65 3.55 2.98
CA VAL A 80 -9.41 3.45 1.55
C VAL A 80 -10.61 2.74 0.96
N LYS A 81 -11.39 3.45 0.18
CA LYS A 81 -12.62 2.89 -0.35
C LYS A 81 -12.32 1.79 -1.37
N LYS A 82 -13.17 0.79 -1.38
CA LYS A 82 -13.08 -0.25 -2.40
C LYS A 82 -13.19 0.40 -3.78
N GLY A 83 -12.32 -0.04 -4.68
CA GLY A 83 -12.29 0.54 -6.02
C GLY A 83 -11.30 1.69 -6.17
N THR A 84 -10.70 2.14 -5.09
CA THR A 84 -9.68 3.18 -5.16
C THR A 84 -8.42 2.61 -5.80
N ARG A 85 -7.84 3.36 -6.74
CA ARG A 85 -6.57 2.97 -7.35
C ARG A 85 -5.45 3.28 -6.38
N ILE A 86 -4.77 2.25 -5.91
CA ILE A 86 -3.73 2.42 -4.91
C ILE A 86 -2.33 2.21 -5.49
N CYS A 87 -2.24 1.46 -6.59
CA CYS A 87 -0.96 1.22 -7.22
C CYS A 87 -1.20 0.83 -8.66
N GLN A 88 -0.12 0.65 -9.39
CA GLN A 88 -0.17 0.33 -10.79
C GLN A 88 0.72 -0.87 -11.04
N GLY A 89 0.20 -1.83 -11.79
CA GLY A 89 0.95 -2.99 -12.16
C GLY A 89 1.44 -2.90 -13.59
N ALA A 90 2.50 -3.59 -13.88
CA ALA A 90 3.02 -3.68 -15.22
C ALA A 90 3.58 -5.08 -15.43
N PHE A 91 3.35 -5.61 -16.63
CA PHE A 91 3.93 -6.88 -16.99
C PHE A 91 5.32 -6.65 -17.53
N ARG A 92 6.23 -7.48 -17.14
CA ARG A 92 7.60 -7.40 -17.60
C ARG A 92 8.04 -8.76 -18.06
N LYS A 93 8.79 -8.79 -19.14
CA LYS A 93 9.38 -10.02 -19.58
C LYS A 93 10.52 -10.37 -18.63
N VAL A 94 10.51 -11.59 -18.17
CA VAL A 94 11.55 -12.09 -17.30
C VAL A 94 12.42 -13.03 -18.11
N GLU A 95 13.71 -12.79 -18.09
CA GLU A 95 14.63 -13.69 -18.73
C GLU A 95 14.97 -14.80 -17.76
N ASN A 96 14.83 -16.01 -18.25
CA ASN A 96 15.15 -17.20 -17.46
C ASN A 96 16.30 -17.90 -18.11
N PRO A 97 17.52 -17.44 -17.85
CA PRO A 97 18.67 -18.12 -18.42
C PRO A 97 18.75 -19.56 -17.91
N ASP A 98 19.26 -20.43 -18.73
CA ASP A 98 19.43 -21.81 -18.34
C ASP A 98 20.34 -21.86 -17.13
N CYS A 99 19.91 -22.63 -16.16
CA CYS A 99 20.74 -22.85 -14.98
C CYS A 99 21.72 -23.98 -15.34
N ILE A 100 22.99 -23.68 -15.24
CA ILE A 100 24.03 -24.65 -15.48
C ILE A 100 24.54 -25.11 -14.14
N LEU A 101 24.53 -26.42 -13.96
CA LEU A 101 25.11 -26.94 -12.73
C LEU A 101 26.62 -26.75 -12.77
N GLY A 102 27.08 -26.07 -11.78
CA GLY A 102 28.48 -25.75 -11.70
C GLY A 102 28.74 -25.07 -10.38
N GLU A 103 29.87 -24.50 -10.28
CA GLU A 103 30.19 -23.79 -9.08
C GLU A 103 29.33 -22.56 -8.96
N LEU A 104 28.77 -22.39 -7.80
CA LEU A 104 28.01 -21.23 -7.51
C LEU A 104 28.94 -20.05 -7.29
N ASN A 105 28.70 -18.99 -8.00
CA ASN A 105 29.47 -17.78 -7.84
C ASN A 105 28.86 -16.97 -6.68
N MET A 106 29.44 -17.11 -5.53
CA MET A 106 28.89 -16.50 -4.34
C MET A 106 28.93 -14.98 -4.39
N GLU A 107 29.77 -14.44 -5.20
CA GLU A 107 29.83 -12.99 -5.32
C GLU A 107 28.60 -12.41 -5.98
N ASN A 108 27.95 -13.21 -6.80
CA ASN A 108 26.73 -12.77 -7.46
C ASN A 108 25.48 -13.21 -6.72
N ASN A 109 25.65 -13.90 -5.64
CA ASN A 109 24.52 -14.37 -4.87
C ASN A 109 24.07 -13.26 -3.92
N ARG A 110 22.94 -12.73 -4.19
CA ARG A 110 22.44 -11.65 -3.38
C ARG A 110 21.70 -12.11 -2.18
N GLY A 111 21.74 -13.36 -1.90
CA GLY A 111 21.00 -13.81 -0.79
C GLY A 111 19.53 -13.54 -0.92
N GLY A 112 19.08 -13.35 -2.05
CA GLY A 112 17.70 -13.29 -2.32
C GLY A 112 16.89 -12.49 -1.45
N GLY A 113 17.21 -11.83 -0.92
CA GLY A 113 16.36 -11.12 -0.37
C GLY A 113 15.21 -11.54 0.23
N TYR A 114 14.74 -11.74 0.57
CA TYR A 114 13.79 -12.00 1.26
C TYR A 114 12.96 -12.85 0.98
N GLY A 115 13.24 -13.01 1.25
CA GLY A 115 12.85 -13.93 0.86
C GLY A 115 13.25 -14.31 -0.03
N HIS A 116 13.83 -14.11 -0.20
CA HIS A 116 14.05 -14.42 -0.97
C HIS A 116 13.72 -14.94 -1.63
N GLY A 117 13.76 -14.86 -1.89
CA GLY A 117 13.60 -15.20 -2.69
C GLY A 117 13.56 -15.57 -3.11
N GLY A 118 13.71 -15.44 -2.96
CA GLY A 118 13.88 -15.81 -3.28
C GLY A 118 13.96 -16.16 -3.41
N THR A 119 13.98 -16.04 -3.36
CA THR A 119 14.19 -16.31 -3.35
C THR A 119 14.35 -16.59 -3.19
N LYS A 120 14.43 -16.68 -3.03
CA LYS A 120 14.58 -16.84 -2.76
C LYS A 120 14.81 -17.00 -2.35
#